data_8b2816b09fb14456caff4e73561044af
#
_entry.id   8b2816b09fb14456caff4e73561044af
#
_cell.length_a   1.000
_cell.length_b   1.000
_cell.length_c   1.000
_cell.angle_alpha   90.00
_cell.angle_beta   90.00
_cell.angle_gamma   90.00
#
_symmetry.space_group_name_H-M   'P 1'
#
loop_
_entity.id
_entity.type
_entity.pdbx_description
1 polymer ?
#
loop_
_entity_poly.entity_id
_entity_poly.type
_entity_poly.pdbx_seq_one_letter_code
_entity_poly.pdbx_strand_id
1 'polypeptide(L)'
;MKFDDIIIGGGLSGLMCGIRLQEAGRKCAIVSAGQNAMHFSSGSFDLLNRDNDGNAVTEPLKAIENLDKSHPYKKIGIGKITDYANKLKDIFREAGVSLKGEIERNSYMISPMGLQKSAWLALEDVELFDVRNQKIGDNILIVNIKGYLDFNTKFVTDGLEKMGSHCKIVTVDMPAFDSLRSNPSEMRSVNIAGIMDRADMLSLFIQKIKSLINTEDTVVIPSVFGFKNSGTLARIKESVPIKTVFIGTMPPSIPGIRSQLLLKKRFETLGGTMLLGDEVISADVNNGLVRAVRTSNLGELILEAENYILASGSFFSKGLWATPTAIIEPLFGVDTDYMESRANWYDEDFFKTQAYLGFGVSTDNNFHPYIKGEIIGNLYAIGAVLGGYNPVSLGCGAGVAIMTALNVADNIIGSKVE
;
A
#
# COMPACT_ATOMS: atom_id res chain seq x y z
N MET A 1 20.01 -5.41 -22.38
CA MET A 1 18.88 -6.37 -22.26
C MET A 1 17.65 -5.68 -22.82
N LYS A 2 16.79 -6.41 -23.56
CA LYS A 2 15.59 -5.84 -24.19
C LYS A 2 14.30 -6.36 -23.57
N PHE A 3 13.39 -5.44 -23.28
CA PHE A 3 12.04 -5.69 -22.79
C PHE A 3 11.03 -4.91 -23.66
N ASP A 4 9.75 -5.23 -23.52
CA ASP A 4 8.70 -4.34 -24.06
C ASP A 4 8.50 -3.16 -23.12
N ASP A 5 8.51 -3.41 -21.79
CA ASP A 5 8.29 -2.40 -20.78
C ASP A 5 9.27 -2.52 -19.62
N ILE A 6 9.80 -1.41 -19.15
CA ILE A 6 10.62 -1.32 -17.94
C ILE A 6 9.91 -0.44 -16.92
N ILE A 7 9.67 -1.00 -15.74
CA ILE A 7 8.99 -0.33 -14.62
C ILE A 7 10.01 -0.01 -13.53
N ILE A 8 10.09 1.25 -13.15
CA ILE A 8 11.04 1.76 -12.17
C ILE A 8 10.32 1.97 -10.85
N GLY A 9 10.45 0.99 -9.96
CA GLY A 9 9.79 0.94 -8.65
C GLY A 9 8.90 -0.29 -8.49
N GLY A 10 9.23 -1.14 -7.49
CA GLY A 10 8.51 -2.38 -7.14
C GLY A 10 7.42 -2.19 -6.08
N GLY A 11 6.84 -0.98 -5.98
CA GLY A 11 5.70 -0.68 -5.12
C GLY A 11 4.36 -1.17 -5.68
N LEU A 12 3.27 -0.80 -4.99
CA LEU A 12 1.91 -1.20 -5.40
C LEU A 12 1.61 -0.83 -6.85
N SER A 13 1.92 0.41 -7.28
CA SER A 13 1.66 0.86 -8.66
C SER A 13 2.50 0.09 -9.68
N GLY A 14 3.81 -0.10 -9.40
CA GLY A 14 4.68 -0.85 -10.32
C GLY A 14 4.27 -2.31 -10.47
N LEU A 15 3.92 -2.99 -9.38
CA LEU A 15 3.45 -4.39 -9.41
C LEU A 15 2.11 -4.52 -10.15
N MET A 16 1.14 -3.62 -9.89
CA MET A 16 -0.15 -3.66 -10.58
C MET A 16 -0.01 -3.41 -12.09
N CYS A 17 0.82 -2.43 -12.48
CA CYS A 17 1.12 -2.16 -13.88
C CYS A 17 1.80 -3.36 -14.55
N GLY A 18 2.85 -3.89 -13.91
CA GLY A 18 3.60 -5.03 -14.43
C GLY A 18 2.76 -6.30 -14.59
N ILE A 19 1.90 -6.62 -13.61
CA ILE A 19 0.98 -7.76 -13.70
C ILE A 19 0.06 -7.59 -14.91
N ARG A 20 -0.58 -6.40 -15.04
CA ARG A 20 -1.51 -6.13 -16.14
C ARG A 20 -0.86 -6.22 -17.53
N LEU A 21 0.38 -5.69 -17.66
CA LEU A 21 1.15 -5.78 -18.90
C LEU A 21 1.56 -7.23 -19.21
N GLN A 22 1.98 -8.01 -18.21
CA GLN A 22 2.33 -9.43 -18.36
C GLN A 22 1.12 -10.27 -18.76
N GLU A 23 -0.07 -10.00 -18.22
CA GLU A 23 -1.32 -10.67 -18.61
C GLU A 23 -1.68 -10.42 -20.08
N ALA A 24 -1.24 -9.31 -20.64
CA ALA A 24 -1.36 -9.01 -22.07
C ALA A 24 -0.21 -9.60 -22.93
N GLY A 25 0.66 -10.43 -22.33
CA GLY A 25 1.75 -11.09 -23.04
C GLY A 25 2.97 -10.21 -23.33
N ARG A 26 3.12 -9.07 -22.65
CA ARG A 26 4.26 -8.16 -22.81
C ARG A 26 5.43 -8.60 -21.93
N LYS A 27 6.65 -8.49 -22.44
CA LYS A 27 7.88 -8.82 -21.71
C LYS A 27 8.30 -7.64 -20.82
N CYS A 28 8.04 -7.74 -19.52
CA CYS A 28 8.28 -6.66 -18.58
C CYS A 28 9.41 -6.93 -17.59
N ALA A 29 10.15 -5.87 -17.21
CA ALA A 29 11.07 -5.86 -16.07
C ALA A 29 10.64 -4.82 -15.06
N ILE A 30 10.73 -5.16 -13.75
CA ILE A 30 10.59 -4.22 -12.64
C ILE A 30 11.94 -4.09 -11.95
N VAL A 31 12.46 -2.87 -11.86
CA VAL A 31 13.67 -2.53 -11.09
C VAL A 31 13.24 -1.97 -9.74
N SER A 32 13.72 -2.55 -8.63
CA SER A 32 13.31 -2.14 -7.28
C SER A 32 14.47 -2.13 -6.31
N ALA A 33 14.77 -0.95 -5.77
CA ALA A 33 15.88 -0.74 -4.82
C ALA A 33 15.69 -1.42 -3.45
N GLY A 34 14.44 -1.79 -3.08
CA GLY A 34 14.21 -2.45 -1.79
C GLY A 34 12.78 -2.45 -1.32
N GLN A 35 12.61 -2.23 -0.01
CA GLN A 35 11.28 -2.20 0.62
C GLN A 35 10.47 -0.99 0.15
N ASN A 36 9.17 -1.19 0.00
CA ASN A 36 8.24 -0.16 -0.45
C ASN A 36 7.20 0.19 0.62
N ALA A 37 6.34 1.17 0.30
CA ALA A 37 5.33 1.69 1.23
C ALA A 37 4.29 0.65 1.68
N MET A 38 4.14 -0.50 0.99
CA MET A 38 3.22 -1.57 1.43
C MET A 38 3.62 -2.15 2.80
N HIS A 39 4.91 -2.12 3.16
CA HIS A 39 5.37 -2.55 4.49
C HIS A 39 4.80 -1.71 5.64
N PHE A 40 4.27 -0.55 5.34
CA PHE A 40 3.63 0.38 6.29
C PHE A 40 2.10 0.31 6.25
N SER A 41 1.52 -0.48 5.33
CA SER A 41 0.06 -0.60 5.18
C SER A 41 -0.56 -1.31 6.38
N SER A 42 -1.64 -0.76 6.90
CA SER A 42 -2.45 -1.42 7.94
C SER A 42 -3.42 -2.48 7.41
N GLY A 43 -3.34 -2.80 6.10
CA GLY A 43 -4.17 -3.82 5.46
C GLY A 43 -5.40 -3.26 4.73
N SER A 44 -5.53 -1.94 4.58
CA SER A 44 -6.57 -1.31 3.74
C SER A 44 -6.02 -0.74 2.45
N PHE A 45 -6.89 -0.66 1.45
CA PHE A 45 -6.68 0.02 0.18
C PHE A 45 -7.76 1.11 0.06
N ASP A 46 -7.35 2.36 0.19
CA ASP A 46 -8.26 3.50 0.28
C ASP A 46 -8.39 4.15 -1.11
N LEU A 47 -9.64 4.29 -1.63
CA LEU A 47 -9.91 4.94 -2.92
C LEU A 47 -10.03 6.45 -2.75
N LEU A 48 -10.94 6.90 -1.89
CA LEU A 48 -11.12 8.30 -1.51
C LEU A 48 -11.86 8.35 -0.16
N ASN A 49 -11.19 8.76 0.90
CA ASN A 49 -11.75 8.77 2.25
C ASN A 49 -12.29 10.14 2.68
N ARG A 50 -11.81 11.20 2.05
CA ARG A 50 -12.21 12.59 2.34
C ARG A 50 -12.35 13.38 1.03
N ASP A 51 -13.23 14.38 1.04
CA ASP A 51 -13.33 15.38 -0.02
C ASP A 51 -12.28 16.50 0.16
N ASN A 52 -12.31 17.51 -0.75
CA ASN A 52 -11.39 18.65 -0.70
C ASN A 52 -11.58 19.52 0.56
N ASP A 53 -12.77 19.50 1.18
CA ASP A 53 -13.10 20.24 2.39
C ASP A 53 -12.76 19.45 3.67
N GLY A 54 -12.24 18.21 3.52
CA GLY A 54 -11.88 17.33 4.63
C GLY A 54 -13.04 16.53 5.22
N ASN A 55 -14.24 16.59 4.64
CA ASN A 55 -15.38 15.79 5.07
C ASN A 55 -15.20 14.31 4.73
N ALA A 56 -15.71 13.43 5.57
CA ALA A 56 -15.67 12.00 5.33
C ALA A 56 -16.54 11.61 4.12
N VAL A 57 -15.95 10.84 3.21
CA VAL A 57 -16.62 10.32 2.02
C VAL A 57 -17.17 8.92 2.31
N THR A 58 -18.46 8.70 2.09
CA THR A 58 -19.11 7.38 2.20
C THR A 58 -19.20 6.69 0.84
N GLU A 59 -19.38 7.40 -0.25
CA GLU A 59 -19.52 6.89 -1.62
C GLU A 59 -18.36 7.39 -2.49
N PRO A 60 -17.20 6.71 -2.47
CA PRO A 60 -15.98 7.25 -3.06
C PRO A 60 -16.08 7.45 -4.59
N LEU A 61 -16.75 6.56 -5.31
CA LEU A 61 -16.91 6.71 -6.77
C LEU A 61 -17.68 7.96 -7.15
N LYS A 62 -18.73 8.32 -6.40
CA LYS A 62 -19.49 9.55 -6.64
C LYS A 62 -18.69 10.80 -6.26
N ALA A 63 -17.94 10.73 -5.16
CA ALA A 63 -17.16 11.87 -4.68
C ALA A 63 -16.00 12.24 -5.60
N ILE A 64 -15.44 11.27 -6.35
CA ILE A 64 -14.39 11.52 -7.36
C ILE A 64 -14.81 12.54 -8.41
N GLU A 65 -16.10 12.63 -8.74
CA GLU A 65 -16.59 13.60 -9.72
C GLU A 65 -16.36 15.06 -9.30
N ASN A 66 -16.27 15.33 -8.01
CA ASN A 66 -16.09 16.67 -7.42
C ASN A 66 -14.62 17.03 -7.13
N LEU A 67 -13.67 16.16 -7.45
CA LEU A 67 -12.25 16.44 -7.26
C LEU A 67 -11.73 17.46 -8.28
N ASP A 68 -10.64 18.13 -7.94
CA ASP A 68 -9.95 19.09 -8.79
C ASP A 68 -9.51 18.46 -10.11
N LYS A 69 -9.47 19.27 -11.18
CA LYS A 69 -9.08 18.81 -12.52
C LYS A 69 -7.65 18.24 -12.57
N SER A 70 -6.76 18.71 -11.69
CA SER A 70 -5.39 18.23 -11.57
C SER A 70 -5.28 16.81 -10.99
N HIS A 71 -6.32 16.35 -10.26
CA HIS A 71 -6.29 15.06 -9.61
C HIS A 71 -6.15 13.91 -10.61
N PRO A 72 -5.28 12.90 -10.39
CA PRO A 72 -5.05 11.79 -11.32
C PRO A 72 -6.34 11.05 -11.73
N TYR A 73 -7.33 10.93 -10.84
CA TYR A 73 -8.61 10.32 -11.19
C TYR A 73 -9.40 11.09 -12.27
N LYS A 74 -9.25 12.40 -12.33
CA LYS A 74 -9.92 13.21 -13.37
C LYS A 74 -9.31 12.98 -14.75
N LYS A 75 -8.01 12.66 -14.81
CA LYS A 75 -7.32 12.29 -16.06
C LYS A 75 -7.78 10.92 -16.56
N ILE A 76 -8.04 9.97 -15.66
CA ILE A 76 -8.53 8.61 -15.99
C ILE A 76 -10.00 8.64 -16.43
N GLY A 77 -10.82 9.41 -15.72
CA GLY A 77 -12.26 9.47 -15.88
C GLY A 77 -13.01 8.40 -15.08
N ILE A 78 -14.20 8.77 -14.57
CA ILE A 78 -14.99 7.97 -13.62
C ILE A 78 -15.41 6.62 -14.21
N GLY A 79 -15.73 6.54 -15.50
CA GLY A 79 -16.11 5.28 -16.15
C GLY A 79 -15.03 4.21 -16.04
N LYS A 80 -13.79 4.53 -16.44
CA LYS A 80 -12.65 3.61 -16.33
C LYS A 80 -12.34 3.26 -14.86
N ILE A 81 -12.41 4.24 -13.94
CA ILE A 81 -12.18 3.97 -12.51
C ILE A 81 -13.20 2.97 -11.98
N THR A 82 -14.46 3.10 -12.33
CA THR A 82 -15.52 2.17 -11.95
C THR A 82 -15.28 0.78 -12.51
N ASP A 83 -14.86 0.68 -13.77
CA ASP A 83 -14.51 -0.60 -14.39
C ASP A 83 -13.33 -1.28 -13.69
N TYR A 84 -12.29 -0.53 -13.34
CA TYR A 84 -11.14 -1.06 -12.60
C TYR A 84 -11.53 -1.47 -11.18
N ALA A 85 -12.33 -0.66 -10.49
CA ALA A 85 -12.81 -0.96 -9.15
C ALA A 85 -13.58 -2.28 -9.11
N ASN A 86 -14.48 -2.51 -10.06
CA ASN A 86 -15.27 -3.75 -10.16
C ASN A 86 -14.40 -5.00 -10.40
N LYS A 87 -13.30 -4.87 -11.11
CA LYS A 87 -12.38 -5.99 -11.40
C LYS A 87 -11.32 -6.19 -10.33
N LEU A 88 -11.14 -5.24 -9.42
CA LEU A 88 -9.97 -5.20 -8.52
C LEU A 88 -9.89 -6.41 -7.60
N LYS A 89 -11.02 -6.86 -7.03
CA LYS A 89 -11.04 -8.04 -6.16
C LYS A 89 -10.59 -9.30 -6.90
N ASP A 90 -10.95 -9.42 -8.18
CA ASP A 90 -10.55 -10.56 -9.01
C ASP A 90 -9.05 -10.51 -9.31
N ILE A 91 -8.52 -9.35 -9.69
CA ILE A 91 -7.08 -9.16 -9.93
C ILE A 91 -6.26 -9.54 -8.68
N PHE A 92 -6.69 -9.07 -7.51
CA PHE A 92 -6.01 -9.41 -6.26
C PHE A 92 -6.16 -10.90 -5.89
N ARG A 93 -7.35 -11.50 -6.11
CA ARG A 93 -7.58 -12.92 -5.86
C ARG A 93 -6.70 -13.82 -6.73
N GLU A 94 -6.48 -13.48 -7.99
CA GLU A 94 -5.57 -14.20 -8.89
C GLU A 94 -4.11 -14.12 -8.42
N ALA A 95 -3.73 -13.05 -7.70
CA ALA A 95 -2.44 -12.95 -7.04
C ALA A 95 -2.42 -13.68 -5.66
N GLY A 96 -3.53 -14.29 -5.24
CA GLY A 96 -3.65 -14.96 -3.94
C GLY A 96 -3.94 -14.00 -2.77
N VAL A 97 -4.40 -12.79 -3.05
CA VAL A 97 -4.75 -11.77 -2.05
C VAL A 97 -6.28 -11.62 -2.00
N SER A 98 -6.89 -12.05 -0.90
CA SER A 98 -8.34 -11.88 -0.70
C SER A 98 -8.65 -10.49 -0.14
N LEU A 99 -9.56 -9.79 -0.81
CA LEU A 99 -10.06 -8.48 -0.41
C LEU A 99 -11.54 -8.55 -0.03
N LYS A 100 -11.92 -7.80 1.00
CA LYS A 100 -13.30 -7.54 1.40
C LYS A 100 -13.61 -6.04 1.42
N GLY A 101 -14.89 -5.70 1.52
CA GLY A 101 -15.43 -4.34 1.41
C GLY A 101 -16.35 -4.21 0.20
N GLU A 102 -17.02 -3.11 0.07
CA GLU A 102 -17.93 -2.79 -1.03
C GLU A 102 -17.28 -1.79 -2.00
N ILE A 103 -17.56 -1.95 -3.29
CA ILE A 103 -16.95 -1.07 -4.31
C ILE A 103 -17.52 0.35 -4.24
N GLU A 104 -18.82 0.45 -3.97
CA GLU A 104 -19.56 1.71 -3.98
C GLU A 104 -19.45 2.48 -2.67
N ARG A 105 -18.97 1.83 -1.59
CA ARG A 105 -19.05 2.40 -0.24
C ARG A 105 -17.78 2.19 0.57
N ASN A 106 -17.38 3.25 1.28
CA ASN A 106 -16.38 3.15 2.32
C ASN A 106 -16.98 2.53 3.61
N SER A 107 -16.21 1.65 4.22
CA SER A 107 -16.41 1.11 5.56
C SER A 107 -15.43 1.73 6.56
N TYR A 108 -15.39 1.23 7.79
CA TYR A 108 -14.45 1.64 8.83
C TYR A 108 -13.64 0.46 9.34
N MET A 109 -12.42 0.71 9.79
CA MET A 109 -11.55 -0.26 10.44
C MET A 109 -10.87 0.35 11.67
N ILE A 110 -10.38 -0.50 12.57
CA ILE A 110 -9.55 -0.06 13.70
C ILE A 110 -8.09 0.01 13.24
N SER A 111 -7.48 1.17 13.40
CA SER A 111 -6.05 1.38 13.12
C SER A 111 -5.16 0.81 14.23
N PRO A 112 -3.84 0.66 14.01
CA PRO A 112 -2.88 0.28 15.06
C PRO A 112 -2.86 1.21 16.28
N MET A 113 -3.36 2.44 16.11
CA MET A 113 -3.49 3.44 17.18
C MET A 113 -4.84 3.37 17.93
N GLY A 114 -5.65 2.34 17.70
CA GLY A 114 -6.96 2.18 18.32
C GLY A 114 -8.04 3.12 17.79
N LEU A 115 -7.75 3.93 16.77
CA LEU A 115 -8.70 4.87 16.18
C LEU A 115 -9.40 4.23 14.99
N GLN A 116 -10.69 4.53 14.83
CA GLN A 116 -11.37 4.19 13.60
C GLN A 116 -10.92 5.09 12.45
N LYS A 117 -10.66 4.48 11.32
CA LYS A 117 -10.41 5.17 10.05
C LYS A 117 -11.31 4.60 8.95
N SER A 118 -11.64 5.42 7.95
CA SER A 118 -12.30 4.94 6.74
C SER A 118 -11.38 3.96 5.99
N ALA A 119 -11.98 2.98 5.34
CA ALA A 119 -11.33 2.02 4.45
C ALA A 119 -12.29 1.64 3.33
N TRP A 120 -11.81 1.65 2.08
CA TRP A 120 -12.61 1.22 0.94
C TRP A 120 -12.59 -0.30 0.80
N LEU A 121 -11.43 -0.85 0.50
CA LEU A 121 -11.21 -2.31 0.51
C LEU A 121 -10.14 -2.65 1.56
N ALA A 122 -10.23 -3.83 2.11
CA ALA A 122 -9.26 -4.31 3.08
C ALA A 122 -8.94 -5.78 2.86
N LEU A 123 -7.78 -6.20 3.37
CA LEU A 123 -7.41 -7.61 3.42
C LEU A 123 -8.39 -8.39 4.29
N GLU A 124 -8.58 -9.66 4.00
CA GLU A 124 -9.53 -10.55 4.66
C GLU A 124 -9.36 -10.63 6.18
N ASP A 125 -8.13 -10.47 6.67
CA ASP A 125 -7.81 -10.46 8.11
C ASP A 125 -8.23 -9.18 8.84
N VAL A 126 -8.45 -8.07 8.13
CA VAL A 126 -8.90 -6.81 8.73
C VAL A 126 -10.41 -6.85 9.00
N GLU A 127 -10.87 -6.44 10.17
CA GLU A 127 -12.29 -6.28 10.45
C GLU A 127 -12.80 -4.96 9.87
N LEU A 128 -13.90 -5.03 9.10
CA LEU A 128 -14.58 -3.85 8.55
C LEU A 128 -15.95 -3.67 9.24
N PHE A 129 -16.33 -2.41 9.43
CA PHE A 129 -17.56 -1.97 10.06
C PHE A 129 -18.31 -1.01 9.13
N ASP A 130 -19.62 -1.16 9.04
CA ASP A 130 -20.45 -0.31 8.17
C ASP A 130 -20.78 1.03 8.80
N VAL A 131 -20.77 1.09 10.14
CA VAL A 131 -21.12 2.28 10.90
C VAL A 131 -19.92 2.77 11.70
N ARG A 132 -19.72 4.09 11.67
CA ARG A 132 -18.67 4.73 12.48
C ARG A 132 -18.96 4.55 13.97
N ASN A 133 -17.91 4.28 14.76
CA ASN A 133 -17.97 4.01 16.19
C ASN A 133 -18.79 2.74 16.58
N GLN A 134 -18.95 1.82 15.65
CA GLN A 134 -19.55 0.53 15.95
C GLN A 134 -18.65 -0.26 16.90
N LYS A 135 -19.25 -0.79 17.98
CA LYS A 135 -18.60 -1.72 18.90
C LYS A 135 -18.18 -3.00 18.18
N ILE A 136 -17.02 -3.53 18.54
CA ILE A 136 -16.57 -4.84 18.05
C ILE A 136 -16.99 -5.99 18.97
N GLY A 137 -17.28 -5.70 20.23
CA GLY A 137 -17.75 -6.58 21.28
C GLY A 137 -18.05 -5.78 22.54
N ASP A 138 -18.73 -6.37 23.51
CA ASP A 138 -18.99 -5.74 24.82
C ASP A 138 -17.84 -5.96 25.80
N ASN A 139 -17.34 -7.22 25.91
CA ASN A 139 -16.26 -7.61 26.79
C ASN A 139 -15.10 -8.17 25.96
N ILE A 140 -14.02 -7.39 25.84
CA ILE A 140 -12.93 -7.67 24.89
C ILE A 140 -11.70 -8.15 25.63
N LEU A 141 -11.14 -9.30 25.21
CA LEU A 141 -9.83 -9.77 25.61
C LEU A 141 -8.79 -9.26 24.62
N ILE A 142 -7.88 -8.38 25.04
CA ILE A 142 -6.77 -7.90 24.21
C ILE A 142 -5.54 -8.72 24.49
N VAL A 143 -5.06 -9.44 23.47
CA VAL A 143 -3.87 -10.29 23.57
C VAL A 143 -2.61 -9.50 23.27
N ASN A 144 -1.76 -9.36 24.26
CA ASN A 144 -0.41 -8.86 24.12
C ASN A 144 0.57 -10.03 24.00
N ILE A 145 1.64 -9.86 23.23
CA ILE A 145 2.76 -10.81 23.17
C ILE A 145 3.92 -10.23 23.99
N LYS A 146 4.41 -11.00 24.96
CA LYS A 146 5.47 -10.53 25.86
C LYS A 146 6.71 -10.08 25.10
N GLY A 147 7.12 -8.85 25.33
CA GLY A 147 8.30 -8.23 24.68
C GLY A 147 8.04 -7.66 23.27
N TYR A 148 6.83 -7.79 22.72
CA TYR A 148 6.48 -7.19 21.43
C TYR A 148 6.05 -5.74 21.60
N LEU A 149 6.74 -4.81 20.93
CA LEU A 149 6.55 -3.36 21.10
C LEU A 149 5.71 -2.71 19.99
N ASP A 150 5.59 -3.34 18.83
CA ASP A 150 4.90 -2.75 17.67
C ASP A 150 3.36 -2.90 17.75
N PHE A 151 2.83 -3.44 18.87
CA PHE A 151 1.39 -3.47 19.18
C PHE A 151 1.13 -2.76 20.51
N ASN A 152 0.67 -1.52 20.45
CA ASN A 152 0.40 -0.72 21.63
C ASN A 152 -0.99 -1.02 22.20
N THR A 153 -1.06 -1.96 23.13
CA THR A 153 -2.32 -2.39 23.76
C THR A 153 -3.07 -1.24 24.42
N LYS A 154 -2.38 -0.25 25.01
CA LYS A 154 -3.04 0.89 25.65
C LYS A 154 -3.80 1.74 24.65
N PHE A 155 -3.21 2.06 23.48
CA PHE A 155 -3.93 2.84 22.47
C PHE A 155 -5.14 2.08 21.94
N VAL A 156 -5.00 0.76 21.71
CA VAL A 156 -6.10 -0.09 21.27
C VAL A 156 -7.20 -0.14 22.33
N THR A 157 -6.84 -0.34 23.61
CA THR A 157 -7.79 -0.32 24.75
C THR A 157 -8.53 1.01 24.82
N ASP A 158 -7.79 2.13 24.89
CA ASP A 158 -8.40 3.47 25.02
C ASP A 158 -9.38 3.76 23.83
N GLY A 159 -9.04 3.29 22.63
CA GLY A 159 -9.89 3.45 21.46
C GLY A 159 -11.17 2.62 21.55
N LEU A 160 -11.08 1.35 21.94
CA LEU A 160 -12.22 0.44 22.07
C LEU A 160 -13.13 0.84 23.24
N GLU A 161 -12.57 1.28 24.36
CA GLU A 161 -13.33 1.78 25.51
C GLU A 161 -14.09 3.07 25.19
N LYS A 162 -13.50 3.98 24.40
CA LYS A 162 -14.22 5.16 23.87
C LYS A 162 -15.41 4.80 22.99
N MET A 163 -15.38 3.63 22.35
CA MET A 163 -16.51 3.09 21.60
C MET A 163 -17.51 2.31 22.46
N GLY A 164 -17.27 2.26 23.80
CA GLY A 164 -18.18 1.69 24.79
C GLY A 164 -17.96 0.21 25.08
N SER A 165 -16.82 -0.38 24.73
CA SER A 165 -16.44 -1.74 25.12
C SER A 165 -15.76 -1.78 26.47
N HIS A 166 -15.75 -2.93 27.16
CA HIS A 166 -14.91 -3.19 28.33
C HIS A 166 -13.72 -4.04 27.90
N CYS A 167 -12.51 -3.59 28.20
CA CYS A 167 -11.30 -4.24 27.72
C CYS A 167 -10.45 -4.83 28.86
N LYS A 168 -9.97 -6.06 28.67
CA LYS A 168 -9.02 -6.72 29.55
C LYS A 168 -7.78 -7.10 28.74
N ILE A 169 -6.60 -6.67 29.19
CA ILE A 169 -5.32 -7.01 28.55
C ILE A 169 -4.76 -8.26 29.20
N VAL A 170 -4.36 -9.22 28.38
CA VAL A 170 -3.61 -10.40 28.80
C VAL A 170 -2.30 -10.50 28.02
N THR A 171 -1.23 -10.89 28.69
CA THR A 171 0.07 -11.09 28.05
C THR A 171 0.35 -12.57 27.87
N VAL A 172 0.50 -12.99 26.62
CA VAL A 172 0.89 -14.35 26.26
C VAL A 172 2.40 -14.45 26.21
N ASP A 173 2.93 -15.38 27.00
CA ASP A 173 4.34 -15.73 27.02
C ASP A 173 4.52 -17.12 26.40
N MET A 174 5.42 -17.24 25.42
CA MET A 174 5.75 -18.49 24.76
C MET A 174 7.27 -18.67 24.74
N PRO A 175 7.77 -19.84 25.21
CA PRO A 175 9.22 -20.12 25.21
C PRO A 175 9.86 -20.00 23.81
N ALA A 176 9.09 -20.23 22.74
CA ALA A 176 9.58 -20.07 21.37
C ALA A 176 10.05 -18.64 21.04
N PHE A 177 9.63 -17.64 21.81
CA PHE A 177 10.08 -16.24 21.64
C PHE A 177 11.31 -15.89 22.49
N ASP A 178 11.81 -16.79 23.35
CA ASP A 178 12.94 -16.48 24.25
C ASP A 178 14.20 -16.10 23.46
N SER A 179 14.47 -16.77 22.34
CA SER A 179 15.58 -16.45 21.46
C SER A 179 15.47 -15.05 20.84
N LEU A 180 14.24 -14.61 20.52
CA LEU A 180 13.98 -13.27 19.99
C LEU A 180 14.11 -12.20 21.07
N ARG A 181 13.74 -12.52 22.31
CA ARG A 181 13.79 -11.58 23.44
C ARG A 181 15.19 -11.27 23.94
N SER A 182 16.16 -12.12 23.67
CA SER A 182 17.58 -11.88 24.01
C SER A 182 18.14 -10.66 23.25
N ASN A 183 17.57 -10.34 22.10
CA ASN A 183 17.87 -9.12 21.34
C ASN A 183 16.54 -8.40 21.02
N PRO A 184 16.24 -7.23 21.62
CA PRO A 184 15.00 -6.50 21.39
C PRO A 184 14.71 -6.18 19.92
N SER A 185 15.74 -6.04 19.09
CA SER A 185 15.59 -5.82 17.65
C SER A 185 14.99 -7.02 16.89
N GLU A 186 15.03 -8.21 17.47
CA GLU A 186 14.48 -9.44 16.91
C GLU A 186 12.98 -9.65 17.20
N MET A 187 12.42 -8.93 18.18
CA MET A 187 10.99 -8.97 18.52
C MET A 187 10.16 -8.13 17.52
N ARG A 188 10.37 -8.36 16.22
CA ARG A 188 9.64 -7.70 15.13
C ARG A 188 8.53 -8.59 14.58
N SER A 189 7.53 -7.95 13.99
CA SER A 189 6.35 -8.62 13.39
C SER A 189 6.73 -9.80 12.50
N VAL A 190 7.76 -9.65 11.65
CA VAL A 190 8.18 -10.68 10.69
C VAL A 190 8.75 -11.92 11.42
N ASN A 191 9.56 -11.72 12.45
CA ASN A 191 10.17 -12.83 13.21
C ASN A 191 9.11 -13.57 14.04
N ILE A 192 8.19 -12.82 14.66
CA ILE A 192 7.05 -13.41 15.39
C ILE A 192 6.18 -14.21 14.42
N ALA A 193 5.83 -13.64 13.26
CA ALA A 193 5.01 -14.31 12.25
C ALA A 193 5.68 -15.59 11.71
N GLY A 194 7.01 -15.56 11.52
CA GLY A 194 7.77 -16.76 11.11
C GLY A 194 7.70 -17.91 12.11
N ILE A 195 7.66 -17.61 13.41
CA ILE A 195 7.46 -18.63 14.47
C ILE A 195 6.00 -19.09 14.48
N MET A 196 5.03 -18.15 14.36
CA MET A 196 3.60 -18.45 14.40
C MET A 196 3.07 -19.20 13.17
N ASP A 197 3.79 -19.18 12.06
CA ASP A 197 3.45 -19.99 10.88
C ASP A 197 3.77 -21.48 11.06
N ARG A 198 4.46 -21.85 12.14
CA ARG A 198 4.69 -23.25 12.52
C ARG A 198 3.44 -23.81 13.19
N ALA A 199 2.97 -24.97 12.71
CA ALA A 199 1.71 -25.58 13.16
C ALA A 199 1.67 -25.92 14.65
N ASP A 200 2.82 -26.34 15.24
CA ASP A 200 2.98 -26.65 16.67
C ASP A 200 2.88 -25.38 17.52
N MET A 201 3.53 -24.30 17.10
CA MET A 201 3.52 -23.02 17.81
C MET A 201 2.16 -22.34 17.73
N LEU A 202 1.51 -22.39 16.58
CA LEU A 202 0.16 -21.88 16.40
C LEU A 202 -0.84 -22.61 17.29
N SER A 203 -0.75 -23.95 17.37
CA SER A 203 -1.61 -24.76 18.23
C SER A 203 -1.45 -24.41 19.70
N LEU A 204 -0.19 -24.24 20.16
CA LEU A 204 0.10 -23.82 21.53
C LEU A 204 -0.46 -22.42 21.83
N PHE A 205 -0.29 -21.46 20.90
CA PHE A 205 -0.84 -20.10 21.03
C PHE A 205 -2.37 -20.12 21.15
N ILE A 206 -3.05 -20.87 20.29
CA ILE A 206 -4.51 -21.03 20.34
C ILE A 206 -4.96 -21.63 21.68
N GLN A 207 -4.27 -22.66 22.18
CA GLN A 207 -4.57 -23.26 23.49
C GLN A 207 -4.44 -22.25 24.62
N LYS A 208 -3.35 -21.45 24.60
CA LYS A 208 -3.15 -20.40 25.61
C LYS A 208 -4.26 -19.36 25.56
N ILE A 209 -4.66 -18.88 24.38
CA ILE A 209 -5.78 -17.93 24.27
C ILE A 209 -7.05 -18.53 24.84
N LYS A 210 -7.39 -19.76 24.46
CA LYS A 210 -8.59 -20.45 24.97
C LYS A 210 -8.61 -20.53 26.51
N SER A 211 -7.47 -20.74 27.14
CA SER A 211 -7.39 -20.82 28.61
C SER A 211 -7.51 -19.47 29.31
N LEU A 212 -7.40 -18.36 28.59
CA LEU A 212 -7.50 -16.99 29.11
C LEU A 212 -8.88 -16.36 28.92
N ILE A 213 -9.71 -16.97 28.09
CA ILE A 213 -11.10 -16.54 27.84
C ILE A 213 -11.97 -16.98 29.02
N ASN A 214 -12.72 -16.07 29.60
CA ASN A 214 -13.69 -16.34 30.68
C ASN A 214 -15.08 -15.85 30.32
N THR A 215 -15.32 -14.55 30.43
CA THR A 215 -16.62 -13.90 30.18
C THR A 215 -16.59 -13.00 28.93
N GLU A 216 -15.44 -12.98 28.25
CA GLU A 216 -15.26 -12.15 27.08
C GLU A 216 -16.01 -12.73 25.87
N ASP A 217 -16.59 -11.85 25.04
CA ASP A 217 -17.30 -12.18 23.80
C ASP A 217 -16.42 -12.00 22.54
N THR A 218 -15.35 -11.25 22.69
CA THR A 218 -14.43 -10.93 21.59
C THR A 218 -12.99 -11.00 22.04
N VAL A 219 -12.11 -11.57 21.20
CA VAL A 219 -10.66 -11.51 21.39
C VAL A 219 -10.02 -10.64 20.30
N VAL A 220 -9.19 -9.70 20.70
CA VAL A 220 -8.38 -8.85 19.83
C VAL A 220 -6.94 -9.37 19.83
N ILE A 221 -6.40 -9.63 18.66
CA ILE A 221 -5.07 -10.18 18.45
C ILE A 221 -4.28 -9.29 17.50
N PRO A 222 -2.99 -9.00 17.74
CA PRO A 222 -2.15 -8.29 16.77
C PRO A 222 -2.02 -9.09 15.46
N SER A 223 -2.08 -8.41 14.32
CA SER A 223 -1.99 -9.04 13.00
C SER A 223 -0.56 -9.42 12.64
N VAL A 224 -0.01 -10.41 13.38
CA VAL A 224 1.36 -10.94 13.21
C VAL A 224 1.36 -12.42 12.83
N PHE A 225 0.43 -12.81 11.96
CA PHE A 225 0.21 -14.19 11.53
C PHE A 225 0.08 -14.29 10.01
N GLY A 226 0.27 -15.49 9.49
CA GLY A 226 0.05 -15.77 8.07
C GLY A 226 1.06 -15.13 7.14
N PHE A 227 2.30 -15.01 7.55
CA PHE A 227 3.37 -14.44 6.70
C PHE A 227 3.63 -15.29 5.47
N LYS A 228 3.78 -16.63 5.67
CA LYS A 228 3.99 -17.62 4.60
C LYS A 228 2.76 -18.46 4.30
N ASN A 229 1.84 -18.55 5.26
CA ASN A 229 0.65 -19.39 5.19
C ASN A 229 -0.60 -18.57 5.55
N SER A 230 -1.36 -18.13 4.55
CA SER A 230 -2.61 -17.37 4.74
C SER A 230 -3.69 -18.13 5.52
N GLY A 231 -3.68 -19.48 5.49
CA GLY A 231 -4.61 -20.31 6.26
C GLY A 231 -4.45 -20.20 7.78
N THR A 232 -3.34 -19.63 8.28
CA THR A 232 -3.09 -19.43 9.72
C THR A 232 -4.20 -18.57 10.37
N LEU A 233 -4.64 -17.50 9.72
CA LEU A 233 -5.68 -16.61 10.23
C LEU A 233 -7.04 -17.29 10.33
N ALA A 234 -7.44 -18.02 9.29
CA ALA A 234 -8.66 -18.82 9.28
C ALA A 234 -8.65 -19.86 10.42
N ARG A 235 -7.53 -20.58 10.59
CA ARG A 235 -7.37 -21.55 11.66
C ARG A 235 -7.51 -20.95 13.06
N ILE A 236 -7.01 -19.74 13.30
CA ILE A 236 -7.21 -19.04 14.58
C ILE A 236 -8.70 -18.73 14.76
N LYS A 237 -9.36 -18.12 13.77
CA LYS A 237 -10.78 -17.76 13.83
C LYS A 237 -11.68 -18.96 14.07
N GLU A 238 -11.43 -20.08 13.41
CA GLU A 238 -12.20 -21.32 13.57
C GLU A 238 -11.97 -22.02 14.90
N SER A 239 -10.76 -21.89 15.44
CA SER A 239 -10.37 -22.60 16.67
C SER A 239 -10.75 -21.87 17.94
N VAL A 240 -10.81 -20.54 17.94
CA VAL A 240 -11.16 -19.73 19.11
C VAL A 240 -12.69 -19.67 19.25
N PRO A 241 -13.27 -19.94 20.43
CA PRO A 241 -14.72 -20.11 20.60
C PRO A 241 -15.53 -18.82 20.60
N ILE A 242 -14.89 -17.66 20.56
CA ILE A 242 -15.49 -16.33 20.54
C ILE A 242 -15.05 -15.54 19.31
N LYS A 243 -15.69 -14.41 19.05
CA LYS A 243 -15.32 -13.54 17.93
C LYS A 243 -13.85 -13.18 17.98
N THR A 244 -13.11 -13.43 16.89
CA THR A 244 -11.68 -13.07 16.78
C THR A 244 -11.51 -11.91 15.82
N VAL A 245 -10.90 -10.84 16.29
CA VAL A 245 -10.59 -9.62 15.53
C VAL A 245 -9.07 -9.41 15.48
N PHE A 246 -8.54 -9.26 14.27
CA PHE A 246 -7.14 -8.88 14.10
C PHE A 246 -7.03 -7.38 13.91
N ILE A 247 -6.11 -6.76 14.66
CA ILE A 247 -5.78 -5.34 14.52
C ILE A 247 -4.35 -5.21 14.00
N GLY A 248 -4.15 -4.34 13.03
CA GLY A 248 -2.82 -4.05 12.48
C GLY A 248 -1.84 -3.58 13.55
N THR A 249 -0.57 -3.77 13.29
CA THR A 249 0.53 -3.34 14.16
C THR A 249 1.22 -2.11 13.60
N MET A 250 2.04 -1.45 14.39
CA MET A 250 2.99 -0.47 13.87
C MET A 250 3.93 -1.15 12.87
N PRO A 251 4.48 -0.41 11.90
CA PRO A 251 5.38 -1.00 10.90
C PRO A 251 6.60 -1.70 11.52
N PRO A 252 7.06 -2.80 10.91
CA PRO A 252 6.60 -3.40 9.62
C PRO A 252 5.31 -4.21 9.75
N SER A 253 4.41 -4.07 8.77
CA SER A 253 3.09 -4.70 8.75
C SER A 253 3.11 -6.05 8.02
N ILE A 254 2.73 -7.13 8.70
CA ILE A 254 2.62 -8.46 8.08
C ILE A 254 1.60 -8.49 6.93
N PRO A 255 0.37 -7.94 7.08
CA PRO A 255 -0.56 -7.85 5.96
C PRO A 255 0.01 -7.17 4.71
N GLY A 256 0.69 -6.05 4.90
CA GLY A 256 1.30 -5.31 3.80
C GLY A 256 2.45 -6.06 3.11
N ILE A 257 3.35 -6.66 3.90
CA ILE A 257 4.47 -7.46 3.38
C ILE A 257 3.94 -8.69 2.63
N ARG A 258 2.97 -9.42 3.20
CA ARG A 258 2.34 -10.58 2.56
C ARG A 258 1.73 -10.20 1.20
N SER A 259 0.98 -9.11 1.15
CA SER A 259 0.37 -8.65 -0.10
C SER A 259 1.43 -8.31 -1.16
N GLN A 260 2.51 -7.64 -0.78
CA GLN A 260 3.62 -7.38 -1.70
C GLN A 260 4.26 -8.65 -2.23
N LEU A 261 4.54 -9.62 -1.35
CA LEU A 261 5.15 -10.90 -1.76
C LEU A 261 4.25 -11.70 -2.72
N LEU A 262 2.94 -11.69 -2.49
CA LEU A 262 1.97 -12.38 -3.34
C LEU A 262 1.83 -11.70 -4.72
N LEU A 263 1.72 -10.37 -4.76
CA LEU A 263 1.70 -9.61 -6.02
C LEU A 263 3.01 -9.80 -6.81
N LYS A 264 4.15 -9.72 -6.13
CA LYS A 264 5.46 -10.01 -6.75
C LYS A 264 5.50 -11.43 -7.34
N LYS A 265 5.07 -12.43 -6.57
CA LYS A 265 5.02 -13.83 -7.02
C LYS A 265 4.11 -13.98 -8.24
N ARG A 266 2.95 -13.31 -8.30
CA ARG A 266 2.06 -13.30 -9.47
C ARG A 266 2.79 -12.75 -10.69
N PHE A 267 3.45 -11.58 -10.55
CA PHE A 267 4.22 -10.98 -11.65
C PHE A 267 5.30 -11.93 -12.18
N GLU A 268 6.09 -12.55 -11.29
CA GLU A 268 7.13 -13.52 -11.68
C GLU A 268 6.55 -14.79 -12.32
N THR A 269 5.41 -15.29 -11.81
CA THR A 269 4.71 -16.46 -12.38
C THR A 269 4.19 -16.20 -13.78
N LEU A 270 3.81 -14.97 -14.09
CA LEU A 270 3.42 -14.54 -15.45
C LEU A 270 4.61 -14.35 -16.40
N GLY A 271 5.85 -14.56 -15.94
CA GLY A 271 7.08 -14.43 -16.73
C GLY A 271 7.79 -13.09 -16.57
N GLY A 272 7.34 -12.21 -15.66
CA GLY A 272 7.97 -10.93 -15.38
C GLY A 272 9.35 -11.05 -14.72
N THR A 273 10.26 -10.16 -15.08
CA THR A 273 11.63 -10.11 -14.53
C THR A 273 11.68 -9.11 -13.37
N MET A 274 12.05 -9.57 -12.16
CA MET A 274 12.29 -8.69 -10.98
C MET A 274 13.78 -8.50 -10.75
N LEU A 275 14.25 -7.25 -10.85
CA LEU A 275 15.61 -6.82 -10.46
C LEU A 275 15.52 -6.19 -9.07
N LEU A 276 15.69 -7.02 -8.03
CA LEU A 276 15.58 -6.63 -6.62
C LEU A 276 16.92 -6.18 -6.05
N GLY A 277 16.88 -5.16 -5.17
CA GLY A 277 18.10 -4.59 -4.58
C GLY A 277 18.90 -3.81 -5.61
N ASP A 278 18.29 -3.44 -6.73
CA ASP A 278 18.90 -2.67 -7.79
C ASP A 278 18.17 -1.34 -8.00
N GLU A 279 18.88 -0.31 -8.37
CA GLU A 279 18.35 1.05 -8.54
C GLU A 279 18.72 1.56 -9.94
N VAL A 280 17.74 2.15 -10.63
CA VAL A 280 18.02 2.86 -11.87
C VAL A 280 18.71 4.18 -11.52
N ILE A 281 19.94 4.36 -12.01
CA ILE A 281 20.82 5.47 -11.66
C ILE A 281 20.96 6.51 -12.77
N SER A 282 20.65 6.15 -14.01
CA SER A 282 20.65 7.09 -15.13
C SER A 282 19.76 6.65 -16.27
N ALA A 283 19.33 7.61 -17.07
CA ALA A 283 18.54 7.42 -18.26
C ALA A 283 19.15 8.19 -19.44
N ASP A 284 19.09 7.60 -20.63
CA ASP A 284 19.41 8.26 -21.90
C ASP A 284 18.09 8.72 -22.52
N VAL A 285 17.89 10.04 -22.56
CA VAL A 285 16.72 10.68 -23.17
C VAL A 285 17.16 11.46 -24.39
N ASN A 286 16.64 11.11 -25.55
CA ASN A 286 17.02 11.74 -26.82
C ASN A 286 15.79 11.91 -27.73
N ASN A 287 15.61 13.09 -28.27
CA ASN A 287 14.51 13.46 -29.19
C ASN A 287 13.12 13.11 -28.61
N GLY A 288 12.87 13.50 -27.35
CA GLY A 288 11.58 13.25 -26.66
C GLY A 288 11.26 11.80 -26.34
N LEU A 289 12.27 10.90 -26.35
CA LEU A 289 12.11 9.49 -26.04
C LEU A 289 13.23 9.00 -25.11
N VAL A 290 12.89 8.16 -24.15
CA VAL A 290 13.85 7.38 -23.38
C VAL A 290 14.38 6.27 -24.26
N ARG A 291 15.71 6.14 -24.40
CA ARG A 291 16.36 5.12 -25.21
C ARG A 291 16.83 3.92 -24.39
N ALA A 292 17.37 4.22 -23.21
CA ALA A 292 17.87 3.20 -22.31
C ALA A 292 17.94 3.71 -20.88
N VAL A 293 18.02 2.79 -19.92
CA VAL A 293 18.34 3.09 -18.51
C VAL A 293 19.48 2.21 -18.04
N ARG A 294 20.23 2.69 -17.04
CA ARG A 294 21.32 1.95 -16.39
C ARG A 294 20.97 1.74 -14.92
N THR A 295 21.41 0.62 -14.39
CA THR A 295 21.18 0.30 -12.97
C THR A 295 22.50 0.20 -12.22
N SER A 296 22.44 0.30 -10.90
CA SER A 296 23.62 0.26 -10.03
C SER A 296 24.36 -1.08 -10.06
N ASN A 297 23.62 -2.19 -10.24
CA ASN A 297 24.18 -3.53 -10.10
C ASN A 297 24.51 -4.23 -11.43
N LEU A 298 24.00 -3.75 -12.55
CA LEU A 298 24.25 -4.37 -13.85
C LEU A 298 25.52 -3.86 -14.56
N GLY A 299 26.28 -2.95 -13.96
CA GLY A 299 27.51 -2.43 -14.51
C GLY A 299 27.29 -1.75 -15.87
N GLU A 300 28.00 -2.22 -16.90
CA GLU A 300 27.91 -1.67 -18.25
C GLU A 300 26.67 -2.13 -19.04
N LEU A 301 25.90 -3.06 -18.51
CA LEU A 301 24.69 -3.53 -19.18
C LEU A 301 23.61 -2.46 -19.14
N ILE A 302 23.08 -2.12 -20.30
CA ILE A 302 21.93 -1.22 -20.44
C ILE A 302 20.61 -1.99 -20.56
N LEU A 303 19.56 -1.40 -20.03
CA LEU A 303 18.20 -1.87 -20.19
C LEU A 303 17.48 -1.01 -21.23
N GLU A 304 16.99 -1.63 -22.29
CA GLU A 304 16.24 -0.98 -23.38
C GLU A 304 14.81 -1.48 -23.40
N ALA A 305 13.85 -0.60 -23.66
CA ALA A 305 12.45 -0.95 -23.81
C ALA A 305 11.71 -0.03 -24.79
N GLU A 306 10.53 -0.46 -25.20
CA GLU A 306 9.59 0.39 -25.95
C GLU A 306 9.00 1.46 -25.04
N ASN A 307 8.62 1.09 -23.79
CA ASN A 307 8.05 2.01 -22.81
C ASN A 307 8.79 1.91 -21.47
N TYR A 308 8.81 3.04 -20.77
CA TYR A 308 9.36 3.18 -19.43
C TYR A 308 8.28 3.74 -18.49
N ILE A 309 8.14 3.14 -17.31
CA ILE A 309 7.11 3.50 -16.36
C ILE A 309 7.76 3.92 -15.04
N LEU A 310 7.67 5.21 -14.70
CA LEU A 310 8.16 5.79 -13.47
C LEU A 310 7.15 5.54 -12.35
N ALA A 311 7.46 4.59 -11.49
CA ALA A 311 6.69 4.19 -10.32
C ALA A 311 7.52 4.32 -9.03
N SER A 312 8.46 5.26 -9.00
CA SER A 312 9.49 5.46 -7.97
C SER A 312 8.94 5.90 -6.61
N GLY A 313 7.68 6.36 -6.58
CA GLY A 313 7.03 6.82 -5.36
C GLY A 313 7.31 8.28 -5.02
N SER A 314 6.91 8.69 -3.81
CA SER A 314 7.01 10.08 -3.34
C SER A 314 8.38 10.37 -2.69
N PHE A 315 8.46 11.48 -1.93
CA PHE A 315 9.62 11.82 -1.07
C PHE A 315 10.01 10.68 -0.12
N PHE A 316 9.04 9.96 0.40
CA PHE A 316 9.28 8.83 1.29
C PHE A 316 10.11 7.71 0.64
N SER A 317 9.92 7.47 -0.64
CA SER A 317 10.62 6.43 -1.42
C SER A 317 11.77 7.00 -2.25
N LYS A 318 12.16 8.26 -2.05
CA LYS A 318 13.18 8.98 -2.83
C LYS A 318 12.84 9.17 -4.32
N GLY A 319 11.58 8.98 -4.72
CA GLY A 319 11.12 9.28 -6.08
C GLY A 319 11.06 10.78 -6.37
N LEU A 320 11.02 11.60 -5.31
CA LEU A 320 11.08 13.05 -5.36
C LEU A 320 12.08 13.55 -4.33
N TRP A 321 12.83 14.60 -4.68
CA TRP A 321 13.74 15.28 -3.79
C TRP A 321 13.35 16.74 -3.61
N ALA A 322 13.45 17.24 -2.39
CA ALA A 322 13.26 18.65 -2.06
C ALA A 322 14.64 19.33 -1.93
N THR A 323 14.87 20.35 -2.73
CA THR A 323 16.00 21.28 -2.59
C THR A 323 15.54 22.55 -1.85
N PRO A 324 16.41 23.49 -1.52
CA PRO A 324 15.99 24.77 -0.96
C PRO A 324 15.01 25.57 -1.85
N THR A 325 15.02 25.36 -3.17
CA THR A 325 14.30 26.19 -4.16
C THR A 325 13.36 25.40 -5.08
N ALA A 326 13.47 24.07 -5.14
CA ALA A 326 12.73 23.26 -6.11
C ALA A 326 12.43 21.88 -5.59
N ILE A 327 11.39 21.27 -6.15
CA ILE A 327 11.14 19.83 -6.08
C ILE A 327 11.65 19.22 -7.38
N ILE A 328 12.39 18.14 -7.31
CA ILE A 328 12.97 17.47 -8.48
C ILE A 328 12.66 15.99 -8.49
N GLU A 329 12.42 15.46 -9.67
CA GLU A 329 12.47 14.02 -9.93
C GLU A 329 13.91 13.68 -10.35
N PRO A 330 14.62 12.82 -9.57
CA PRO A 330 16.08 12.74 -9.67
C PRO A 330 16.61 11.93 -10.87
N LEU A 331 15.78 11.08 -11.51
CA LEU A 331 16.24 10.14 -12.53
C LEU A 331 16.18 10.70 -13.94
N PHE A 332 15.01 11.19 -14.35
CA PHE A 332 14.79 11.74 -15.69
C PHE A 332 14.86 13.26 -15.75
N GLY A 333 14.75 13.93 -14.60
CA GLY A 333 14.68 15.39 -14.52
C GLY A 333 13.39 15.94 -15.12
N VAL A 334 12.28 15.20 -15.01
CA VAL A 334 10.97 15.61 -15.52
C VAL A 334 10.39 16.76 -14.70
N ASP A 335 9.53 17.55 -15.33
CA ASP A 335 8.89 18.70 -14.72
C ASP A 335 8.00 18.29 -13.54
N THR A 336 8.05 19.08 -12.47
CA THR A 336 7.30 18.82 -11.24
C THR A 336 6.42 20.02 -10.88
N ASP A 337 5.24 19.74 -10.33
CA ASP A 337 4.36 20.75 -9.76
C ASP A 337 4.71 21.01 -8.31
N TYR A 338 4.98 22.28 -7.99
CA TYR A 338 5.19 22.75 -6.63
C TYR A 338 4.99 24.28 -6.55
N MET A 339 4.85 24.82 -5.34
CA MET A 339 4.71 26.27 -5.12
C MET A 339 6.09 26.95 -5.18
N GLU A 340 6.21 28.10 -5.90
CA GLU A 340 7.46 28.84 -6.02
C GLU A 340 8.03 29.26 -4.66
N SER A 341 7.18 29.81 -3.78
CA SER A 341 7.61 30.23 -2.44
C SER A 341 7.69 29.04 -1.50
N ARG A 342 8.89 28.75 -1.02
CA ARG A 342 9.13 27.70 -0.02
C ARG A 342 8.30 27.88 1.25
N ALA A 343 7.97 29.12 1.64
CA ALA A 343 7.14 29.39 2.81
C ALA A 343 5.74 28.80 2.71
N ASN A 344 5.27 28.53 1.46
CA ASN A 344 3.96 27.93 1.21
C ASN A 344 4.00 26.41 1.10
N TRP A 345 5.15 25.76 1.29
CA TRP A 345 5.27 24.30 1.14
C TRP A 345 4.71 23.56 2.34
N TYR A 346 4.70 24.16 3.52
CA TYR A 346 4.25 23.55 4.76
C TYR A 346 3.51 24.54 5.65
N ASP A 347 2.69 24.04 6.55
CA ASP A 347 2.10 24.79 7.66
C ASP A 347 2.88 24.46 8.94
N GLU A 348 3.09 25.47 9.81
CA GLU A 348 3.77 25.28 11.10
C GLU A 348 3.02 24.34 12.04
N ASP A 349 1.70 24.31 11.94
CA ASP A 349 0.88 23.31 12.62
C ASP A 349 0.94 21.97 11.85
N PHE A 350 1.65 21.03 12.43
CA PHE A 350 1.84 19.68 11.85
C PHE A 350 0.53 18.96 11.51
N PHE A 351 -0.56 19.25 12.26
CA PHE A 351 -1.85 18.57 12.04
C PHE A 351 -2.70 19.19 10.92
N LYS A 352 -2.32 20.33 10.39
CA LYS A 352 -2.95 20.91 9.21
C LYS A 352 -2.50 20.23 7.93
N THR A 353 -3.24 20.50 6.86
CA THR A 353 -2.88 20.03 5.53
C THR A 353 -1.54 20.62 5.10
N GLN A 354 -0.60 19.75 4.76
CA GLN A 354 0.74 20.10 4.32
C GLN A 354 0.77 20.14 2.79
N ALA A 355 1.05 21.31 2.20
CA ALA A 355 0.98 21.51 0.75
C ALA A 355 1.99 20.64 -0.02
N TYR A 356 3.20 20.43 0.53
CA TYR A 356 4.23 19.61 -0.11
C TYR A 356 3.80 18.16 -0.40
N LEU A 357 2.81 17.65 0.31
CA LEU A 357 2.27 16.29 0.07
C LEU A 357 1.52 16.17 -1.27
N GLY A 358 1.15 17.31 -1.88
CA GLY A 358 0.53 17.35 -3.20
C GLY A 358 1.51 17.61 -4.35
N PHE A 359 2.80 17.84 -4.05
CA PHE A 359 3.82 18.08 -5.05
C PHE A 359 4.27 16.78 -5.73
N GLY A 360 4.59 16.85 -7.00
CA GLY A 360 5.02 15.69 -7.76
C GLY A 360 5.17 15.96 -9.24
N VAL A 361 5.34 14.90 -10.01
CA VAL A 361 5.56 14.95 -11.45
C VAL A 361 4.32 15.46 -12.17
N SER A 362 4.52 16.45 -13.05
CA SER A 362 3.53 16.99 -13.96
C SER A 362 3.37 16.07 -15.17
N THR A 363 2.13 15.75 -15.56
CA THR A 363 1.84 14.89 -16.71
C THR A 363 0.68 15.39 -17.54
N ASP A 364 0.64 14.95 -18.80
CA ASP A 364 -0.55 15.06 -19.63
C ASP A 364 -1.69 14.15 -19.15
N ASN A 365 -2.78 14.08 -19.91
CA ASN A 365 -3.94 13.23 -19.58
C ASN A 365 -3.67 11.73 -19.77
N ASN A 366 -2.61 11.36 -20.49
CA ASN A 366 -2.18 9.99 -20.71
C ASN A 366 -1.07 9.55 -19.74
N PHE A 367 -0.72 10.42 -18.77
CA PHE A 367 0.35 10.22 -17.79
C PHE A 367 1.77 10.27 -18.36
N HIS A 368 1.97 10.89 -19.54
CA HIS A 368 3.30 11.23 -20.03
C HIS A 368 3.82 12.47 -19.30
N PRO A 369 5.02 12.40 -18.69
CA PRO A 369 5.64 13.56 -18.07
C PRO A 369 6.29 14.48 -19.11
N TYR A 370 6.60 15.69 -18.67
CA TYR A 370 7.28 16.69 -19.48
C TYR A 370 8.74 16.84 -19.06
N ILE A 371 9.61 17.23 -19.98
CA ILE A 371 10.92 17.82 -19.70
C ILE A 371 10.96 19.19 -20.39
N LYS A 372 11.05 20.26 -19.60
CA LYS A 372 11.02 21.65 -20.06
C LYS A 372 9.79 21.95 -20.94
N GLY A 373 8.64 21.39 -20.55
CA GLY A 373 7.38 21.55 -21.26
C GLY A 373 7.18 20.62 -22.46
N GLU A 374 8.16 19.82 -22.86
CA GLU A 374 8.05 18.87 -23.98
C GLU A 374 7.72 17.46 -23.46
N ILE A 375 6.73 16.81 -24.08
CA ILE A 375 6.28 15.46 -23.70
C ILE A 375 7.36 14.42 -24.02
N ILE A 376 7.59 13.49 -23.09
CA ILE A 376 8.41 12.30 -23.32
C ILE A 376 7.50 11.16 -23.73
N GLY A 377 7.44 10.84 -25.00
CA GLY A 377 6.38 10.04 -25.63
C GLY A 377 6.34 8.56 -25.23
N ASN A 378 7.42 7.98 -24.68
CA ASN A 378 7.46 6.60 -24.21
C ASN A 378 7.76 6.48 -22.70
N LEU A 379 7.65 7.58 -21.96
CA LEU A 379 7.74 7.60 -20.50
C LEU A 379 6.36 7.87 -19.91
N TYR A 380 6.01 7.11 -18.89
CA TYR A 380 4.78 7.27 -18.12
C TYR A 380 5.10 7.43 -16.65
N ALA A 381 4.34 8.24 -15.91
CA ALA A 381 4.45 8.36 -14.46
C ALA A 381 3.18 7.85 -13.79
N ILE A 382 3.31 7.02 -12.73
CA ILE A 382 2.18 6.41 -12.02
C ILE A 382 2.36 6.40 -10.50
N GLY A 383 1.25 6.40 -9.78
CA GLY A 383 1.23 6.27 -8.33
C GLY A 383 1.73 7.51 -7.59
N ALA A 384 2.46 7.31 -6.50
CA ALA A 384 2.77 8.37 -5.55
C ALA A 384 3.85 9.38 -6.01
N VAL A 385 4.44 9.20 -7.19
CA VAL A 385 5.34 10.20 -7.80
C VAL A 385 4.56 11.35 -8.45
N LEU A 386 3.28 11.13 -8.76
CA LEU A 386 2.42 12.12 -9.42
C LEU A 386 2.10 13.30 -8.50
N GLY A 387 2.09 14.50 -9.07
CA GLY A 387 1.56 15.71 -8.47
C GLY A 387 0.05 15.89 -8.65
N GLY A 388 -0.47 16.99 -8.11
CA GLY A 388 -1.86 17.42 -8.31
C GLY A 388 -2.87 16.79 -7.36
N TYR A 389 -2.44 16.07 -6.32
CA TYR A 389 -3.31 15.51 -5.28
C TYR A 389 -2.56 15.30 -3.96
N ASN A 390 -3.25 15.39 -2.83
CA ASN A 390 -2.67 15.11 -1.52
C ASN A 390 -3.17 13.76 -0.99
N PRO A 391 -2.35 12.68 -1.05
CA PRO A 391 -2.77 11.34 -0.68
C PRO A 391 -3.12 11.19 0.80
N VAL A 392 -2.56 12.03 1.67
CA VAL A 392 -2.79 11.97 3.12
C VAL A 392 -4.10 12.65 3.50
N SER A 393 -4.33 13.89 3.01
CA SER A 393 -5.56 14.63 3.31
C SER A 393 -6.80 13.96 2.71
N LEU A 394 -6.70 13.46 1.48
CA LEU A 394 -7.81 12.82 0.78
C LEU A 394 -7.98 11.33 1.16
N GLY A 395 -6.93 10.69 1.69
CA GLY A 395 -6.95 9.25 1.95
C GLY A 395 -7.17 8.44 0.67
N CYS A 396 -6.34 8.67 -0.37
CA CYS A 396 -6.54 8.06 -1.70
C CYS A 396 -5.28 7.44 -2.30
N GLY A 397 -4.18 7.38 -1.54
CA GLY A 397 -2.88 6.98 -2.08
C GLY A 397 -2.84 5.59 -2.71
N ALA A 398 -3.48 4.59 -2.11
CA ALA A 398 -3.56 3.25 -2.66
C ALA A 398 -4.41 3.20 -3.94
N GLY A 399 -5.54 3.89 -3.94
CA GLY A 399 -6.42 3.99 -5.11
C GLY A 399 -5.72 4.67 -6.30
N VAL A 400 -5.04 5.82 -6.08
CA VAL A 400 -4.26 6.46 -7.15
C VAL A 400 -3.16 5.52 -7.65
N ALA A 401 -2.45 4.81 -6.78
CA ALA A 401 -1.42 3.87 -7.19
C ALA A 401 -1.96 2.76 -8.09
N ILE A 402 -3.12 2.20 -7.77
CA ILE A 402 -3.75 1.11 -8.53
C ILE A 402 -4.38 1.64 -9.83
N MET A 403 -5.20 2.68 -9.75
CA MET A 403 -5.98 3.16 -10.90
C MET A 403 -5.08 3.75 -11.99
N THR A 404 -4.03 4.49 -11.62
CA THR A 404 -3.06 5.00 -12.60
C THR A 404 -2.25 3.88 -13.24
N ALA A 405 -1.89 2.85 -12.48
CA ALA A 405 -1.17 1.68 -12.97
C ALA A 405 -1.98 0.90 -14.02
N LEU A 406 -3.25 0.61 -13.71
CA LEU A 406 -4.14 -0.10 -14.64
C LEU A 406 -4.43 0.73 -15.89
N ASN A 407 -4.66 2.04 -15.73
CA ASN A 407 -4.94 2.92 -16.86
C ASN A 407 -3.75 3.06 -17.80
N VAL A 408 -2.54 3.22 -17.28
CA VAL A 408 -1.32 3.31 -18.11
C VAL A 408 -1.06 1.97 -18.80
N ALA A 409 -1.20 0.85 -18.09
CA ALA A 409 -1.04 -0.47 -18.69
C ALA A 409 -2.03 -0.69 -19.84
N ASP A 410 -3.32 -0.36 -19.66
CA ASP A 410 -4.33 -0.50 -20.71
C ASP A 410 -4.10 0.45 -21.89
N ASN A 411 -3.61 1.67 -21.66
CA ASN A 411 -3.22 2.60 -22.74
C ASN A 411 -2.06 2.03 -23.57
N ILE A 412 -1.02 1.46 -22.92
CA ILE A 412 0.11 0.82 -23.60
C ILE A 412 -0.35 -0.40 -24.42
N ILE A 413 -1.26 -1.21 -23.87
CA ILE A 413 -1.81 -2.38 -24.56
C ILE A 413 -2.64 -1.96 -25.78
N GLY A 414 -3.49 -0.91 -25.62
CA GLY A 414 -4.37 -0.41 -26.68
C GLY A 414 -3.61 0.25 -27.84
N SER A 415 -2.48 0.90 -27.58
CA SER A 415 -1.68 1.58 -28.62
C SER A 415 -1.04 0.65 -29.66
N LYS A 416 -1.02 -0.68 -29.43
CA LYS A 416 -0.50 -1.68 -30.38
C LYS A 416 -1.58 -2.29 -31.28
N VAL A 417 -2.85 -1.99 -31.07
CA VAL A 417 -3.97 -2.58 -31.82
C VAL A 417 -4.34 -1.73 -33.06
N GLU A 418 -3.80 -0.51 -33.16
CA GLU A 418 -3.89 0.36 -34.33
C GLU A 418 -2.65 0.22 -35.23
#